data_67c2d4cc1251a9607236e1f8aed09885
#
_entry.id   67c2d4cc1251a9607236e1f8aed09885
#
_cell.length_a   1.000
_cell.length_b   1.000
_cell.length_c   1.000
_cell.angle_alpha   90.00
_cell.angle_beta   90.00
_cell.angle_gamma   90.00
#
_symmetry.space_group_name_H-M   'P 1'
#
loop_
_entity.id
_entity.type
_entity.pdbx_description
1 polymer ?
#
loop_
_entity_poly.entity_id
_entity_poly.type
_entity_poly.pdbx_seq_one_letter_code
_entity_poly.pdbx_strand_id
1 'polypeptide(L)' 'MKEIEVVIDTEEIAEFFYNELVQRGFAPSEEELEELADITFEYLLFKCVIDEEDED' A
#
# COMPACT_ATOMS: atom_id res chain seq x y z
N MET A 1 26.35 -9.84 -0.65
CA MET A 1 25.28 -9.81 -0.67
C MET A 1 24.60 -8.69 -0.13
N LYS A 2 23.56 -8.27 -0.56
CA LYS A 2 22.88 -7.25 -0.13
C LYS A 2 21.60 -7.61 0.46
N GLU A 3 21.21 -7.04 1.52
CA GLU A 3 19.99 -7.33 2.12
C GLU A 3 19.09 -6.19 1.91
N ILE A 4 17.97 -6.35 1.32
CA ILE A 4 17.03 -5.31 1.09
C ILE A 4 15.89 -5.44 2.03
N GLU A 5 15.67 -4.45 2.86
CA GLU A 5 14.61 -4.49 3.78
C GLU A 5 13.53 -3.63 3.25
N VAL A 6 12.37 -4.14 3.02
CA VAL A 6 11.25 -3.38 2.51
C VAL A 6 10.27 -3.17 3.62
N VAL A 7 10.07 -1.94 4.01
CA VAL A 7 9.14 -1.62 5.08
C VAL A 7 7.96 -0.91 4.45
N ILE A 8 6.79 -1.44 4.59
CA ILE A 8 5.60 -0.85 4.05
C ILE A 8 4.78 -0.29 5.16
N ASP A 9 4.38 0.99 5.08
CA ASP A 9 3.68 1.65 6.09
C ASP A 9 2.49 2.29 5.47
N THR A 10 1.43 2.42 6.13
CA THR A 10 0.20 2.98 5.59
C THR A 10 0.42 4.43 5.22
N GLU A 11 1.26 5.14 5.91
CA GLU A 11 1.55 6.52 5.59
C GLU A 11 2.23 6.60 4.25
N GLU A 12 3.12 5.72 3.97
CA GLU A 12 3.81 5.70 2.70
C GLU A 12 2.84 5.36 1.59
N ILE A 13 1.94 4.44 1.82
CA ILE A 13 0.94 4.06 0.83
C ILE A 13 0.04 5.25 0.55
N ALA A 14 -0.36 5.96 1.59
CA ALA A 14 -1.21 7.12 1.42
C ALA A 14 -0.53 8.19 0.58
N GLU A 15 0.73 8.40 0.82
CA GLU A 15 1.48 9.39 0.09
C GLU A 15 1.58 8.99 -1.38
N PHE A 16 1.82 7.74 -1.62
CA PHE A 16 1.91 7.24 -2.99
C PHE A 16 0.57 7.45 -3.69
N PHE A 17 -0.53 7.15 -3.04
CA PHE A 17 -1.83 7.34 -3.63
C PHE A 17 -2.07 8.81 -3.91
N TYR A 18 -1.67 9.66 -3.02
CA TYR A 18 -1.90 11.08 -3.19
C TYR A 18 -1.18 11.55 -4.46
N ASN A 19 0.06 11.19 -4.60
CA ASN A 19 0.83 11.62 -5.76
C ASN A 19 0.23 11.09 -7.05
N GLU A 20 -0.16 9.85 -7.06
CA GLU A 20 -0.71 9.24 -8.26
C GLU A 20 -2.08 9.84 -8.61
N LEU A 21 -2.91 10.05 -7.62
CA LEU A 21 -4.23 10.59 -7.89
C LEU A 21 -4.18 12.03 -8.35
N VAL A 22 -3.26 12.80 -7.77
CA VAL A 22 -3.13 14.18 -8.17
C VAL A 22 -2.66 14.25 -9.63
N GLN A 23 -1.78 13.38 -10.03
CA GLN A 23 -1.33 13.35 -11.40
C GLN A 23 -2.45 13.03 -12.34
N ARG A 24 -3.43 12.29 -11.89
CA ARG A 24 -4.54 11.92 -12.73
C ARG A 24 -5.72 12.89 -12.63
N GLY A 25 -5.54 13.98 -11.91
CA GLY A 25 -6.56 15.01 -11.81
C GLY A 25 -7.52 14.87 -10.66
N PHE A 26 -7.21 14.05 -9.68
CA PHE A 26 -8.08 13.89 -8.53
C PHE A 26 -7.55 14.71 -7.38
N ALA A 27 -8.39 14.99 -6.44
CA ALA A 27 -7.97 15.73 -5.25
C ALA A 27 -8.52 15.02 -4.01
N PRO A 28 -7.92 13.92 -3.63
CA PRO A 28 -8.43 13.14 -2.51
C PRO A 28 -8.18 13.85 -1.18
N SER A 29 -9.05 13.61 -0.24
CA SER A 29 -8.89 14.19 1.08
C SER A 29 -7.99 13.28 1.89
N GLU A 30 -7.54 13.73 3.01
CA GLU A 30 -6.70 12.96 3.87
C GLU A 30 -7.44 11.74 4.35
N GLU A 31 -8.68 11.86 4.67
CA GLU A 31 -9.47 10.75 5.13
C GLU A 31 -9.58 9.69 4.06
N GLU A 32 -9.80 10.10 2.85
CA GLU A 32 -9.92 9.16 1.76
C GLU A 32 -8.60 8.43 1.54
N LEU A 33 -7.50 9.13 1.67
CA LEU A 33 -6.22 8.52 1.48
C LEU A 33 -5.92 7.51 2.57
N GLU A 34 -6.33 7.79 3.77
CA GLU A 34 -6.12 6.88 4.88
C GLU A 34 -6.91 5.62 4.67
N GLU A 35 -8.11 5.73 4.19
CA GLU A 35 -8.95 4.58 3.95
C GLU A 35 -8.35 3.74 2.85
N LEU A 36 -7.90 4.37 1.78
CA LEU A 36 -7.32 3.64 0.69
C LEU A 36 -6.04 2.92 1.12
N ALA A 37 -5.25 3.59 1.92
CA ALA A 37 -4.01 2.99 2.39
C ALA A 37 -4.28 1.79 3.28
N ASP A 38 -5.29 1.87 4.11
CA ASP A 38 -5.66 0.82 5.00
C ASP A 38 -6.11 -0.38 4.20
N ILE A 39 -6.96 -0.18 3.22
CA ILE A 39 -7.45 -1.26 2.40
C ILE A 39 -6.29 -1.89 1.65
N THR A 40 -5.39 -1.09 1.14
CA THR A 40 -4.26 -1.62 0.40
C THR A 40 -3.36 -2.44 1.31
N PHE A 41 -3.14 -1.97 2.51
CA PHE A 41 -2.30 -2.68 3.44
C PHE A 41 -2.92 -4.02 3.78
N GLU A 42 -4.20 -4.06 3.96
CA GLU A 42 -4.91 -5.30 4.24
C GLU A 42 -4.78 -6.27 3.07
N TYR A 43 -4.87 -5.75 1.88
CA TYR A 43 -4.74 -6.59 0.70
C TYR A 43 -3.35 -7.19 0.63
N LEU A 44 -2.33 -6.42 0.95
CA LEU A 44 -0.98 -6.91 0.91
C LEU A 44 -0.75 -8.00 1.95
N LEU A 45 -1.33 -7.85 3.11
CA LEU A 45 -1.22 -8.87 4.13
C LEU A 45 -1.92 -10.14 3.67
N PHE A 46 -3.06 -9.97 3.05
CA PHE A 46 -3.83 -11.11 2.57
C PHE A 46 -3.03 -11.85 1.52
N LYS A 47 -2.41 -11.15 0.60
CA LYS A 47 -1.64 -11.79 -0.44
C LYS A 47 -0.39 -12.47 0.13
N CYS A 48 0.22 -11.89 1.08
CA CYS A 48 1.38 -12.48 1.69
C CYS A 48 1.04 -13.80 2.32
N VAL A 49 -0.06 -13.87 3.00
CA VAL A 49 -0.46 -15.09 3.65
C VAL A 49 -0.77 -16.15 2.62
N ILE A 50 -1.47 -15.77 1.59
CA ILE A 50 -1.79 -16.70 0.55
C ILE A 50 -0.55 -17.19 -0.15
N ASP A 51 0.37 -16.33 -0.43
CA ASP A 51 1.59 -16.70 -1.08
C ASP A 51 2.36 -17.68 -0.24
N GLU A 52 2.39 -17.50 1.03
CA GLU A 52 3.08 -18.38 1.86
C GLU A 52 2.48 -19.73 1.82
N GLU A 53 1.20 -19.85 1.83
CA GLU A 53 0.59 -21.09 1.77
C GLU A 53 0.82 -21.74 0.48
N ASP A 54 0.78 -21.08 -0.56
CA ASP A 54 0.97 -21.60 -1.83
C ASP A 54 2.29 -22.12 -2.05
N GLU A 55 3.18 -21.83 -1.30
CA GLU A 55 4.44 -22.28 -1.44
C GLU A 55 4.60 -23.64 -1.69
N ASP A 56 4.38 -24.41 -1.58
CA ASP A 56 4.58 -25.71 -1.78
C ASP A 56 4.03 -26.24 -2.72
#